data_a4ca1fb6e693b69c7542118b4a887439
#
_entry.id   a4ca1fb6e693b69c7542118b4a887439
#
_cell.length_a   1.000
_cell.length_b   1.000
_cell.length_c   1.000
_cell.angle_alpha   90.00
_cell.angle_beta   90.00
_cell.angle_gamma   90.00
#
_symmetry.space_group_name_H-M   'P 1'
#
loop_
_entity.id
_entity.type
_entity.pdbx_description
1 polymer ?
#
loop_
_entity_poly.entity_id
_entity_poly.type
_entity_poly.pdbx_seq_one_letter_code
_entity_poly.pdbx_strand_id
1 'polypeptide(L)'
;KQGEGQAMIIAGMGGPLMMRILREGVDVARSMEEIVLQPQSELEEFRKFLCLEGYDIVDEIMVLEDGKYYNIWKVIPGLLKNEDDYWKLSAQVRRYGSLLIEHKNPIFIEALCKEEQVCKQIQNQLNGGLQNGRLQNGVLQLEKREIRLAQVKDKLLVIDATKRQMI
;
A
#
# COMPACT_ATOMS: atom_id res chain seq x y z
N LYS A 1 5.98 27.02 10.49
CA LYS A 1 7.35 27.01 11.06
C LYS A 1 7.42 25.94 12.15
N GLN A 2 8.64 25.52 12.48
CA GLN A 2 8.85 24.55 13.56
C GLN A 2 8.28 25.10 14.88
N GLY A 3 7.46 24.26 15.59
CA GLY A 3 6.84 24.62 16.86
C GLY A 3 5.57 25.50 16.77
N GLU A 4 5.09 25.84 15.58
CA GLU A 4 3.82 26.59 15.41
C GLU A 4 2.58 25.69 15.45
N GLY A 5 2.73 24.37 15.20
CA GLY A 5 1.67 23.40 15.22
C GLY A 5 2.01 22.17 16.06
N GLN A 6 1.00 21.49 16.57
CA GLN A 6 1.14 20.22 17.29
C GLN A 6 0.81 19.03 16.40
N ALA A 7 -0.09 19.22 15.42
CA ALA A 7 -0.51 18.18 14.50
C ALA A 7 -0.44 18.68 13.04
N MET A 8 -0.18 17.74 12.11
CA MET A 8 -0.17 18.02 10.68
C MET A 8 -1.12 17.05 9.98
N ILE A 9 -1.84 17.54 8.98
CA ILE A 9 -2.69 16.71 8.13
C ILE A 9 -2.25 16.89 6.68
N ILE A 10 -1.95 15.78 5.99
CA ILE A 10 -1.65 15.75 4.55
C ILE A 10 -2.58 14.72 3.92
N ALA A 11 -3.55 15.18 3.13
CA ALA A 11 -4.57 14.33 2.54
C ALA A 11 -4.79 14.63 1.04
N GLY A 12 -5.35 13.65 0.31
CA GLY A 12 -5.76 13.84 -1.08
C GLY A 12 -4.62 13.83 -2.10
N MET A 13 -3.43 13.35 -1.74
CA MET A 13 -2.24 13.38 -2.58
C MET A 13 -1.67 12.00 -2.82
N GLY A 14 -0.94 11.81 -3.93
CA GLY A 14 -0.18 10.60 -4.19
C GLY A 14 1.02 10.45 -3.24
N GLY A 15 1.41 9.20 -2.95
CA GLY A 15 2.56 8.88 -2.09
C GLY A 15 3.84 9.66 -2.44
N PRO A 16 4.26 9.74 -3.72
CA PRO A 16 5.48 10.47 -4.10
C PRO A 16 5.47 11.94 -3.72
N LEU A 17 4.32 12.61 -3.83
CA LEU A 17 4.20 14.01 -3.43
C LEU A 17 4.29 14.17 -1.90
N MET A 18 3.63 13.27 -1.16
CA MET A 18 3.71 13.26 0.30
C MET A 18 5.14 12.99 0.80
N MET A 19 5.85 12.01 0.18
CA MET A 19 7.26 11.74 0.49
C MET A 19 8.13 12.99 0.30
N ARG A 20 7.91 13.72 -0.79
CA ARG A 20 8.63 14.97 -1.05
C ARG A 20 8.34 16.04 0.00
N ILE A 21 7.06 16.25 0.34
CA ILE A 21 6.65 17.21 1.36
C ILE A 21 7.29 16.90 2.72
N LEU A 22 7.29 15.64 3.13
CA LEU A 22 7.88 15.23 4.40
C LEU A 22 9.40 15.34 4.42
N ARG A 23 10.10 15.13 3.28
CA ARG A 23 11.55 15.35 3.17
C ARG A 23 11.92 16.82 3.18
N GLU A 24 11.25 17.63 2.35
CA GLU A 24 11.54 19.08 2.26
C GLU A 24 11.16 19.80 3.55
N GLY A 25 10.13 19.33 4.26
CA GLY A 25 9.66 19.88 5.53
C GLY A 25 10.06 19.08 6.77
N VAL A 26 11.16 18.33 6.73
CA VAL A 26 11.55 17.37 7.78
C VAL A 26 11.60 17.97 9.18
N ASP A 27 12.15 19.17 9.33
CA ASP A 27 12.26 19.84 10.64
C ASP A 27 10.87 20.17 11.23
N VAL A 28 9.94 20.57 10.37
CA VAL A 28 8.55 20.84 10.77
C VAL A 28 7.83 19.53 11.06
N ALA A 29 7.93 18.55 10.18
CA ALA A 29 7.27 17.24 10.36
C ALA A 29 7.73 16.54 11.63
N ARG A 30 9.04 16.58 11.93
CA ARG A 30 9.60 15.97 13.14
C ARG A 30 9.29 16.74 14.42
N SER A 31 8.84 17.98 14.33
CA SER A 31 8.39 18.77 15.49
C SER A 31 6.91 18.54 15.83
N MET A 32 6.16 17.80 15.00
CA MET A 32 4.76 17.48 15.26
C MET A 32 4.63 16.34 16.28
N GLU A 33 3.63 16.42 17.15
CA GLU A 33 3.27 15.32 18.05
C GLU A 33 2.61 14.16 17.28
N GLU A 34 1.83 14.52 16.25
CA GLU A 34 1.18 13.57 15.37
C GLU A 34 1.00 14.10 13.96
N ILE A 35 0.98 13.21 12.98
CA ILE A 35 0.73 13.52 11.57
C ILE A 35 -0.34 12.56 11.06
N VAL A 36 -1.39 13.11 10.43
CA VAL A 36 -2.42 12.31 9.75
C VAL A 36 -2.17 12.36 8.25
N LEU A 37 -2.03 11.19 7.65
CA LEU A 37 -1.71 11.01 6.23
C LEU A 37 -2.82 10.24 5.52
N GLN A 38 -3.27 10.76 4.38
CA GLN A 38 -4.22 10.06 3.51
C GLN A 38 -3.64 9.97 2.09
N PRO A 39 -2.75 8.97 1.83
CA PRO A 39 -2.17 8.75 0.50
C PRO A 39 -3.18 8.12 -0.45
N GLN A 40 -3.13 8.51 -1.74
CA GLN A 40 -4.01 7.98 -2.79
C GLN A 40 -3.31 7.00 -3.75
N SER A 41 -1.99 6.91 -3.70
CA SER A 41 -1.21 6.01 -4.57
C SER A 41 0.09 5.56 -3.90
N GLU A 42 0.70 4.52 -4.44
CA GLU A 42 2.00 3.94 -4.05
C GLU A 42 2.12 3.69 -2.55
N LEU A 43 1.08 3.06 -1.98
CA LEU A 43 0.94 2.88 -0.54
C LEU A 43 2.09 2.06 0.06
N GLU A 44 2.53 1.00 -0.61
CA GLU A 44 3.62 0.13 -0.13
C GLU A 44 4.95 0.90 -0.10
N GLU A 45 5.26 1.66 -1.16
CA GLU A 45 6.45 2.50 -1.23
C GLU A 45 6.41 3.62 -0.18
N PHE A 46 5.22 4.18 0.07
CA PHE A 46 5.07 5.19 1.08
C PHE A 46 5.22 4.63 2.51
N ARG A 47 4.76 3.40 2.77
CA ARG A 47 5.06 2.69 4.05
C ARG A 47 6.56 2.47 4.22
N LYS A 48 7.23 2.03 3.15
CA LYS A 48 8.68 1.86 3.16
C LYS A 48 9.37 3.18 3.52
N PHE A 49 8.99 4.25 2.85
CA PHE A 49 9.51 5.59 3.10
C PHE A 49 9.33 5.99 4.58
N LEU A 50 8.12 5.89 5.12
CA LEU A 50 7.84 6.24 6.52
C LEU A 50 8.72 5.41 7.48
N CYS A 51 8.85 4.12 7.24
CA CYS A 51 9.70 3.24 8.04
C CYS A 51 11.16 3.71 8.03
N LEU A 52 11.73 3.98 6.85
CA LEU A 52 13.13 4.36 6.70
C LEU A 52 13.42 5.77 7.24
N GLU A 53 12.51 6.70 7.03
CA GLU A 53 12.64 8.07 7.52
C GLU A 53 12.24 8.20 9.02
N GLY A 54 11.99 7.09 9.70
CA GLY A 54 11.71 7.09 11.13
C GLY A 54 10.37 7.72 11.50
N TYR A 55 9.33 7.37 10.78
CA TYR A 55 7.94 7.65 11.16
C TYR A 55 7.25 6.33 11.50
N ASP A 56 6.69 6.23 12.69
CA ASP A 56 5.94 5.06 13.13
C ASP A 56 4.45 5.24 12.86
N ILE A 57 3.85 4.31 12.12
CA ILE A 57 2.39 4.26 11.92
C ILE A 57 1.80 3.68 13.20
N VAL A 58 1.12 4.52 13.98
CA VAL A 58 0.56 4.16 15.30
C VAL A 58 -0.92 3.88 15.27
N ASP A 59 -1.62 4.33 14.21
CA ASP A 59 -3.01 3.97 13.94
C ASP A 59 -3.27 3.98 12.44
N GLU A 60 -4.19 3.12 12.01
CA GLU A 60 -4.53 2.95 10.61
C GLU A 60 -5.98 2.52 10.46
N ILE A 61 -6.72 3.28 9.68
CA ILE A 61 -8.09 2.96 9.32
C ILE A 61 -8.28 2.97 7.81
N MET A 62 -9.29 2.24 7.34
CA MET A 62 -9.78 2.33 5.98
C MET A 62 -11.23 2.80 6.01
N VAL A 63 -11.58 3.73 5.15
CA VAL A 63 -12.94 4.22 4.96
C VAL A 63 -13.38 4.00 3.52
N LEU A 64 -14.69 3.84 3.33
CA LEU A 64 -15.34 3.75 2.02
C LEU A 64 -16.20 4.98 1.82
N GLU A 65 -15.94 5.77 0.78
CA GLU A 65 -16.70 6.95 0.40
C GLU A 65 -16.87 6.98 -1.12
N ASP A 66 -18.09 7.16 -1.58
CA ASP A 66 -18.45 7.18 -3.01
C ASP A 66 -17.86 5.98 -3.80
N GLY A 67 -17.86 4.79 -3.19
CA GLY A 67 -17.35 3.56 -3.80
C GLY A 67 -15.83 3.44 -3.89
N LYS A 68 -15.08 4.38 -3.31
CA LYS A 68 -13.61 4.39 -3.24
C LYS A 68 -13.13 4.11 -1.82
N TYR A 69 -12.05 3.32 -1.72
CA TYR A 69 -11.40 3.02 -0.45
C TYR A 69 -10.26 3.99 -0.21
N TYR A 70 -10.22 4.54 1.01
CA TYR A 70 -9.20 5.47 1.45
C TYR A 70 -8.48 4.92 2.68
N ASN A 71 -7.16 4.88 2.62
CA ASN A 71 -6.33 4.59 3.79
C ASN A 71 -6.03 5.89 4.52
N ILE A 72 -6.20 5.90 5.83
CA ILE A 72 -5.86 7.03 6.69
C ILE A 72 -4.90 6.49 7.76
N TRP A 73 -3.73 7.10 7.85
CA TRP A 73 -2.67 6.71 8.77
C TRP A 73 -2.37 7.82 9.75
N LYS A 74 -2.33 7.48 11.03
CA LYS A 74 -1.77 8.34 12.06
C LYS A 74 -0.32 7.92 12.27
N VAL A 75 0.60 8.85 12.12
CA VAL A 75 2.02 8.59 12.31
C VAL A 75 2.61 9.57 13.33
N ILE A 76 3.65 9.12 14.00
CA ILE A 76 4.45 9.93 14.92
C ILE A 76 5.92 9.87 14.52
N PRO A 77 6.71 10.93 14.77
CA PRO A 77 8.15 10.84 14.63
C PRO A 77 8.74 9.77 15.57
N GLY A 78 9.56 8.89 15.01
CA GLY A 78 10.21 7.79 15.71
C GLY A 78 11.69 7.73 15.36
N LEU A 79 12.30 6.56 15.53
CA LEU A 79 13.70 6.32 15.21
C LEU A 79 13.86 5.89 13.75
N LEU A 80 14.93 6.35 13.13
CA LEU A 80 15.34 5.88 11.80
C LEU A 80 15.56 4.38 11.82
N LYS A 81 15.06 3.68 10.80
CA LYS A 81 15.23 2.24 10.61
C LYS A 81 16.03 1.98 9.33
N ASN A 82 16.71 0.86 9.28
CA ASN A 82 17.42 0.46 8.07
C ASN A 82 16.51 -0.37 7.12
N GLU A 83 16.97 -0.58 5.89
CA GLU A 83 16.20 -1.38 4.91
C GLU A 83 15.97 -2.82 5.37
N ASP A 84 16.92 -3.44 6.10
CA ASP A 84 16.77 -4.80 6.59
C ASP A 84 15.59 -4.92 7.56
N ASP A 85 15.36 -3.90 8.40
CA ASP A 85 14.23 -3.88 9.32
C ASP A 85 12.90 -3.84 8.55
N TYR A 86 12.83 -3.08 7.46
CA TYR A 86 11.66 -3.10 6.58
C TYR A 86 11.46 -4.46 5.90
N TRP A 87 12.53 -5.07 5.39
CA TRP A 87 12.44 -6.35 4.68
C TRP A 87 12.17 -7.55 5.59
N LYS A 88 12.38 -7.44 6.90
CA LYS A 88 11.93 -8.43 7.90
C LYS A 88 10.41 -8.47 8.04
N LEU A 89 9.69 -7.41 7.67
CA LEU A 89 8.23 -7.40 7.69
C LEU A 89 7.68 -8.38 6.64
N SER A 90 6.59 -9.05 6.97
CA SER A 90 5.91 -9.91 6.00
C SER A 90 5.38 -9.11 4.80
N ALA A 91 5.18 -9.77 3.66
CA ALA A 91 4.63 -9.13 2.46
C ALA A 91 3.25 -8.51 2.73
N GLN A 92 2.44 -9.14 3.58
CA GLN A 92 1.13 -8.64 4.00
C GLN A 92 1.25 -7.31 4.75
N VAL A 93 2.17 -7.24 5.72
CA VAL A 93 2.39 -6.03 6.52
C VAL A 93 2.94 -4.89 5.68
N ARG A 94 3.90 -5.17 4.78
CA ARG A 94 4.44 -4.15 3.87
C ARG A 94 3.35 -3.57 2.98
N ARG A 95 2.48 -4.42 2.44
CA ARG A 95 1.44 -4.02 1.49
C ARG A 95 0.24 -3.36 2.16
N TYR A 96 -0.28 -3.96 3.23
CA TYR A 96 -1.57 -3.58 3.81
C TYR A 96 -1.47 -2.94 5.19
N GLY A 97 -0.32 -3.04 5.87
CA GLY A 97 -0.14 -2.60 7.25
C GLY A 97 -0.54 -3.65 8.28
N SER A 98 0.12 -3.62 9.43
CA SER A 98 -0.18 -4.55 10.52
C SER A 98 -1.51 -4.21 11.21
N LEU A 99 -1.80 -2.92 11.39
CA LEU A 99 -2.95 -2.48 12.18
C LEU A 99 -4.29 -2.78 11.50
N LEU A 100 -4.42 -2.61 10.17
CA LEU A 100 -5.64 -3.00 9.44
C LEU A 100 -5.89 -4.51 9.55
N ILE A 101 -4.82 -5.32 9.51
CA ILE A 101 -4.90 -6.79 9.63
C ILE A 101 -5.29 -7.16 11.06
N GLU A 102 -4.62 -6.61 12.06
CA GLU A 102 -4.81 -6.89 13.48
C GLU A 102 -6.22 -6.49 13.95
N HIS A 103 -6.66 -5.29 13.59
CA HIS A 103 -7.98 -4.77 13.96
C HIS A 103 -9.13 -5.40 13.17
N LYS A 104 -8.84 -6.24 12.17
CA LYS A 104 -9.84 -6.90 11.31
C LYS A 104 -10.87 -5.89 10.76
N ASN A 105 -10.38 -4.76 10.27
CA ASN A 105 -11.24 -3.67 9.80
C ASN A 105 -12.22 -4.18 8.71
N PRO A 106 -13.55 -4.05 8.88
CA PRO A 106 -14.54 -4.65 7.98
C PRO A 106 -14.49 -4.05 6.57
N ILE A 107 -14.19 -2.75 6.44
CA ILE A 107 -14.05 -2.08 5.15
C ILE A 107 -12.80 -2.59 4.42
N PHE A 108 -11.72 -2.86 5.16
CA PHE A 108 -10.52 -3.46 4.60
C PHE A 108 -10.78 -4.89 4.11
N ILE A 109 -11.56 -5.70 4.84
CA ILE A 109 -11.96 -7.04 4.39
C ILE A 109 -12.74 -6.96 3.08
N GLU A 110 -13.68 -6.03 2.97
CA GLU A 110 -14.44 -5.78 1.72
C GLU A 110 -13.50 -5.38 0.57
N ALA A 111 -12.57 -4.45 0.83
CA ALA A 111 -11.57 -4.01 -0.14
C ALA A 111 -10.70 -5.17 -0.65
N LEU A 112 -10.23 -6.04 0.25
CA LEU A 112 -9.47 -7.25 -0.10
C LEU A 112 -10.28 -8.21 -0.98
N CYS A 113 -11.56 -8.39 -0.69
CA CYS A 113 -12.44 -9.24 -1.50
C CYS A 113 -12.61 -8.68 -2.93
N LYS A 114 -12.80 -7.37 -3.06
CA LYS A 114 -12.86 -6.71 -4.37
C LYS A 114 -11.53 -6.80 -5.12
N GLU A 115 -10.42 -6.56 -4.44
CA GLU A 115 -9.08 -6.67 -5.03
C GLU A 115 -8.80 -8.09 -5.52
N GLU A 116 -9.18 -9.11 -4.75
CA GLU A 116 -9.08 -10.51 -5.14
C GLU A 116 -9.89 -10.81 -6.41
N GLN A 117 -11.14 -10.35 -6.48
CA GLN A 117 -12.00 -10.53 -7.66
C GLN A 117 -11.37 -9.92 -8.91
N VAL A 118 -10.87 -8.67 -8.81
CA VAL A 118 -10.18 -8.00 -9.93
C VAL A 118 -8.93 -8.79 -10.36
N CYS A 119 -8.12 -9.26 -9.41
CA CYS A 119 -6.94 -10.08 -9.71
C CYS A 119 -7.30 -11.38 -10.42
N LYS A 120 -8.35 -12.08 -9.98
CA LYS A 120 -8.85 -13.32 -10.62
C LYS A 120 -9.37 -13.05 -12.03
N GLN A 121 -10.07 -11.93 -12.25
CA GLN A 121 -10.52 -11.54 -13.60
C GLN A 121 -9.34 -11.30 -14.54
N ILE A 122 -8.34 -10.54 -14.10
CA ILE A 122 -7.11 -10.29 -14.87
C ILE A 122 -6.39 -11.60 -15.18
N GLN A 123 -6.26 -12.50 -14.19
CA GLN A 123 -5.64 -13.81 -14.38
C GLN A 123 -6.36 -14.64 -15.43
N ASN A 124 -7.69 -14.69 -15.40
CA ASN A 124 -8.51 -15.42 -16.37
C ASN A 124 -8.37 -14.81 -17.78
N GLN A 125 -8.36 -13.49 -17.93
CA GLN A 125 -8.13 -12.82 -19.21
C GLN A 125 -6.74 -13.14 -19.79
N LEU A 126 -5.72 -13.08 -18.93
CA LEU A 126 -4.36 -13.44 -19.31
C LEU A 126 -4.25 -14.92 -19.70
N ASN A 127 -4.93 -15.84 -19.05
CA ASN A 127 -4.93 -17.27 -19.37
C ASN A 127 -5.77 -17.57 -20.64
N GLY A 128 -6.93 -16.95 -20.82
CA GLY A 128 -7.83 -17.17 -21.96
C GLY A 128 -7.26 -16.72 -23.31
N GLY A 129 -6.39 -15.73 -23.32
CA GLY A 129 -5.71 -15.28 -24.55
C GLY A 129 -4.77 -16.34 -25.18
N LEU A 130 -4.45 -17.44 -24.47
CA LEU A 130 -3.72 -18.60 -25.03
C LEU A 130 -4.59 -19.50 -25.92
N GLN A 131 -5.89 -19.55 -25.65
CA GLN A 131 -6.80 -20.48 -26.33
C GLN A 131 -7.27 -19.96 -27.70
N ASN A 132 -7.21 -18.65 -27.94
CA ASN A 132 -7.77 -18.05 -29.15
C ASN A 132 -6.78 -17.84 -30.32
N GLY A 133 -5.60 -18.48 -30.31
CA GLY A 133 -4.77 -18.69 -31.51
C GLY A 133 -4.30 -17.47 -32.31
N ARG A 134 -4.52 -16.24 -31.85
CA ARG A 134 -4.03 -15.01 -32.50
C ARG A 134 -2.69 -14.53 -31.89
N LEU A 135 -1.66 -15.33 -32.11
CA LEU A 135 -0.27 -14.92 -31.92
C LEU A 135 0.17 -14.10 -33.14
N GLN A 136 -0.27 -12.86 -33.26
CA GLN A 136 0.21 -11.95 -34.31
C GLN A 136 1.23 -10.92 -33.84
N ASN A 137 1.64 -10.92 -32.57
CA ASN A 137 2.62 -9.94 -32.08
C ASN A 137 3.62 -10.58 -31.12
N GLY A 138 4.74 -10.95 -31.66
CA GLY A 138 6.09 -11.18 -31.14
C GLY A 138 6.35 -11.58 -29.66
N VAL A 139 7.51 -12.19 -29.46
CA VAL A 139 8.13 -12.62 -28.18
C VAL A 139 7.97 -11.60 -27.05
N LEU A 140 8.11 -10.30 -27.33
CA LEU A 140 7.99 -9.21 -26.36
C LEU A 140 6.60 -9.11 -25.69
N GLN A 141 5.53 -9.46 -26.38
CA GLN A 141 4.17 -9.46 -25.78
C GLN A 141 3.94 -10.69 -24.90
N LEU A 142 4.54 -11.82 -25.23
CA LEU A 142 4.50 -13.02 -24.40
C LEU A 142 5.26 -12.77 -23.09
N GLU A 143 6.45 -12.22 -23.14
CA GLU A 143 7.23 -11.87 -21.95
C GLU A 143 6.48 -10.89 -21.03
N LYS A 144 5.94 -9.82 -21.57
CA LYS A 144 5.13 -8.85 -20.79
C LYS A 144 3.92 -9.50 -20.13
N ARG A 145 3.29 -10.43 -20.82
CA ARG A 145 2.16 -11.19 -20.30
C ARG A 145 2.57 -12.13 -19.18
N GLU A 146 3.67 -12.85 -19.31
CA GLU A 146 4.19 -13.75 -18.28
C GLU A 146 4.59 -12.97 -17.02
N ILE A 147 5.28 -11.84 -17.19
CA ILE A 147 5.60 -10.94 -16.08
C ILE A 147 4.31 -10.47 -15.38
N ARG A 148 3.30 -10.05 -16.15
CA ARG A 148 2.03 -9.58 -15.56
C ARG A 148 1.29 -10.71 -14.85
N LEU A 149 1.30 -11.92 -15.39
CA LEU A 149 0.69 -13.10 -14.77
C LEU A 149 1.40 -13.45 -13.46
N ALA A 150 2.73 -13.41 -13.42
CA ALA A 150 3.50 -13.62 -12.19
C ALA A 150 3.12 -12.58 -11.12
N GLN A 151 3.09 -11.30 -11.47
CA GLN A 151 2.69 -10.22 -10.55
C GLN A 151 1.28 -10.43 -9.97
N VAL A 152 0.32 -10.86 -10.80
CA VAL A 152 -1.05 -11.13 -10.35
C VAL A 152 -1.10 -12.34 -9.43
N LYS A 153 -0.34 -13.40 -9.70
CA LYS A 153 -0.25 -14.58 -8.84
C LYS A 153 0.34 -14.22 -7.47
N ASP A 154 1.44 -13.48 -7.45
CA ASP A 154 2.07 -13.04 -6.19
C ASP A 154 1.10 -12.18 -5.37
N LYS A 155 0.39 -11.29 -6.03
CA LYS A 155 -0.64 -10.46 -5.39
C LYS A 155 -1.76 -11.30 -4.77
N LEU A 156 -2.25 -12.32 -5.47
CA LEU A 156 -3.27 -13.24 -4.96
C LEU A 156 -2.77 -14.03 -3.74
N LEU A 157 -1.50 -14.46 -3.74
CA LEU A 157 -0.90 -15.12 -2.58
C LEU A 157 -0.87 -14.22 -1.35
N VAL A 158 -0.50 -12.94 -1.52
CA VAL A 158 -0.48 -11.96 -0.42
C VAL A 158 -1.90 -11.71 0.10
N ILE A 159 -2.89 -11.55 -0.78
CA ILE A 159 -4.31 -11.37 -0.40
C ILE A 159 -4.81 -12.58 0.41
N ASP A 160 -4.58 -13.78 -0.08
CA ASP A 160 -5.02 -15.03 0.59
C ASP A 160 -4.37 -15.18 1.97
N ALA A 161 -3.06 -14.96 2.07
CA ALA A 161 -2.34 -14.98 3.34
C ALA A 161 -2.86 -13.92 4.32
N THR A 162 -3.20 -12.71 3.83
CA THR A 162 -3.77 -11.64 4.64
C THR A 162 -5.15 -12.05 5.17
N LYS A 163 -6.02 -12.57 4.31
CA LYS A 163 -7.37 -13.02 4.71
C LYS A 163 -7.32 -14.12 5.78
N ARG A 164 -6.37 -15.06 5.68
CA ARG A 164 -6.19 -16.11 6.72
C ARG A 164 -5.79 -15.56 8.08
N GLN A 165 -5.06 -14.46 8.14
CA GLN A 165 -4.71 -13.80 9.41
C GLN A 165 -5.90 -13.08 10.05
N MET A 166 -6.93 -12.76 9.27
CA MET A 166 -8.09 -12.00 9.73
C MET A 166 -9.29 -12.88 10.13
N ILE A 167 -9.24 -14.19 9.85
CA ILE A 167 -10.23 -15.17 10.29
C ILE A 167 -9.91 -15.62 11.70
#